data_5db78f6afd53f08ce15274bb9fc8265b
#
_entry.id   5db78f6afd53f08ce15274bb9fc8265b
#
_cell.length_a   1.000
_cell.length_b   1.000
_cell.length_c   1.000
_cell.angle_alpha   90.00
_cell.angle_beta   90.00
_cell.angle_gamma   90.00
#
_symmetry.space_group_name_H-M   'P 1'
#
loop_
_entity.id
_entity.type
_entity.pdbx_description
1 polymer ?
#
loop_
_entity_poly.entity_id
_entity_poly.type
_entity_poly.pdbx_seq_one_letter_code
_entity_poly.pdbx_strand_id
1 'polypeptide(L)'
;LKKIESSMIFIFVVAVIVGVGLEMLFKWQLLVLFAVGIFLLFSSRKAGVPKKSAKNRLFVAVVFLLLSVLLTTTFKLGLVVAGIFAIIHYVNRKRAPQLLMVETKEPGTKTDKANHFIRNQWFGNQRVLDVVYEWDDINVQTGIGDTIIDLGNTVLPTGESVIMIRSVSGKIRLLVPFDLGICLEHSAIFGNLQYDKISTSVQNNTVKVYSDNYETSARKVKIMTSVVFGDLEVIRL
;
A
#
# COMPACT_ATOMS: atom_id res chain seq x y z
N LEU A 1 17.59 9.77 10.83
CA LEU A 1 16.19 9.44 10.53
C LEU A 1 15.51 8.67 11.67
N LYS A 2 16.08 7.60 12.20
CA LYS A 2 15.51 6.77 13.28
C LYS A 2 15.25 7.53 14.60
N LYS A 3 16.07 8.55 14.91
CA LYS A 3 15.94 9.38 16.11
C LYS A 3 14.78 10.39 16.00
N ILE A 4 14.48 10.86 14.78
CA ILE A 4 13.39 11.81 14.51
C ILE A 4 12.03 11.07 14.58
N GLU A 5 11.94 9.84 14.05
CA GLU A 5 10.74 9.02 14.16
C GLU A 5 10.37 8.69 15.60
N SER A 6 11.38 8.33 16.42
CA SER A 6 11.18 8.07 17.86
C SER A 6 10.66 9.30 18.61
N SER A 7 11.16 10.50 18.26
CA SER A 7 10.73 11.76 18.89
C SER A 7 9.28 12.11 18.50
N MET A 8 8.88 11.91 17.25
CA MET A 8 7.50 12.17 16.81
C MET A 8 6.49 11.22 17.46
N ILE A 9 6.83 9.94 17.58
CA ILE A 9 5.98 8.95 18.26
C ILE A 9 5.81 9.34 19.74
N PHE A 10 6.90 9.75 20.41
CA PHE A 10 6.85 10.18 21.80
C PHE A 10 5.94 11.41 21.98
N ILE A 11 6.08 12.44 21.16
CA ILE A 11 5.23 13.64 21.18
C ILE A 11 3.76 13.27 20.97
N PHE A 12 3.48 12.39 20.00
CA PHE A 12 2.12 11.93 19.75
C PHE A 12 1.50 11.20 20.96
N VAL A 13 2.24 10.30 21.59
CA VAL A 13 1.78 9.58 22.79
C VAL A 13 1.50 10.55 23.94
N VAL A 14 2.40 11.52 24.18
CA VAL A 14 2.21 12.56 25.19
C VAL A 14 0.97 13.40 24.89
N ALA A 15 0.76 13.80 23.64
CA ALA A 15 -0.41 14.59 23.24
C ALA A 15 -1.71 13.82 23.48
N VAL A 16 -1.76 12.52 23.18
CA VAL A 16 -2.94 11.66 23.45
C VAL A 16 -3.20 11.54 24.96
N ILE A 17 -2.16 11.34 25.78
CA ILE A 17 -2.29 11.25 27.25
C ILE A 17 -2.85 12.55 27.84
N VAL A 18 -2.29 13.68 27.42
CA VAL A 18 -2.75 15.01 27.85
C VAL A 18 -4.19 15.26 27.39
N GLY A 19 -4.52 14.92 26.15
CA GLY A 19 -5.88 15.07 25.62
C GLY A 19 -6.91 14.21 26.35
N VAL A 20 -6.58 12.96 26.67
CA VAL A 20 -7.43 12.08 27.50
C VAL A 20 -7.63 12.66 28.88
N GLY A 21 -6.56 13.18 29.52
CA GLY A 21 -6.65 13.82 30.82
C GLY A 21 -7.57 15.04 30.81
N LEU A 22 -7.43 15.93 29.84
CA LEU A 22 -8.28 17.10 29.67
C LEU A 22 -9.74 16.70 29.43
N GLU A 23 -9.99 15.71 28.53
CA GLU A 23 -11.37 15.24 28.29
C GLU A 23 -12.04 14.67 29.53
N MET A 24 -11.29 13.97 30.40
CA MET A 24 -11.80 13.46 31.67
C MET A 24 -12.18 14.60 32.62
N LEU A 25 -11.44 15.72 32.63
CA LEU A 25 -11.78 16.87 33.45
C LEU A 25 -13.07 17.56 33.00
N PHE A 26 -13.30 17.62 31.68
CA PHE A 26 -14.51 18.26 31.14
C PHE A 26 -15.75 17.36 31.17
N LYS A 27 -15.60 16.03 31.12
CA LYS A 27 -16.70 15.07 31.18
C LYS A 27 -16.77 14.44 32.57
N TRP A 28 -17.53 15.04 33.48
CA TRP A 28 -17.68 14.60 34.87
C TRP A 28 -18.03 13.10 35.01
N GLN A 29 -18.77 12.55 34.07
CA GLN A 29 -19.12 11.12 34.05
C GLN A 29 -17.88 10.20 33.95
N LEU A 30 -16.91 10.57 33.11
CA LEU A 30 -15.65 9.86 32.96
C LEU A 30 -14.76 10.03 34.19
N LEU A 31 -14.78 11.23 34.76
CA LEU A 31 -14.04 11.53 35.99
C LEU A 31 -14.55 10.69 37.17
N VAL A 32 -15.87 10.58 37.32
CA VAL A 32 -16.48 9.72 38.37
C VAL A 32 -16.08 8.25 38.14
N LEU A 33 -16.16 7.75 36.90
CA LEU A 33 -15.79 6.37 36.59
C LEU A 33 -14.31 6.11 36.94
N PHE A 34 -13.42 7.04 36.62
CA PHE A 34 -12.01 6.98 36.93
C PHE A 34 -11.74 7.03 38.43
N ALA A 35 -12.43 7.94 39.16
CA ALA A 35 -12.32 8.06 40.61
C ALA A 35 -12.79 6.79 41.34
N VAL A 36 -13.88 6.17 40.89
CA VAL A 36 -14.35 4.88 41.41
C VAL A 36 -13.31 3.78 41.21
N GLY A 37 -12.69 3.72 40.01
CA GLY A 37 -11.60 2.80 39.71
C GLY A 37 -10.40 2.98 40.67
N ILE A 38 -9.96 4.21 40.89
CA ILE A 38 -8.89 4.54 41.85
C ILE A 38 -9.30 4.15 43.28
N PHE A 39 -10.49 4.52 43.70
CA PHE A 39 -10.98 4.17 45.04
C PHE A 39 -11.00 2.66 45.30
N LEU A 40 -11.48 1.86 44.35
CA LEU A 40 -11.46 0.40 44.41
C LEU A 40 -10.04 -0.17 44.46
N LEU A 41 -9.11 0.46 43.72
CA LEU A 41 -7.70 0.08 43.73
C LEU A 41 -7.05 0.29 45.10
N PHE A 42 -7.26 1.44 45.71
CA PHE A 42 -6.79 1.70 47.08
C PHE A 42 -7.50 0.80 48.13
N SER A 43 -8.81 0.58 47.97
CA SER A 43 -9.59 -0.29 48.86
C SER A 43 -9.12 -1.75 48.80
N SER A 44 -8.60 -2.20 47.66
CA SER A 44 -8.08 -3.57 47.51
C SER A 44 -6.77 -3.81 48.27
N ARG A 45 -6.04 -2.73 48.60
CA ARG A 45 -4.73 -2.75 49.29
C ARG A 45 -4.84 -2.57 50.78
N LYS A 46 -6.03 -2.31 51.34
CA LYS A 46 -6.20 -2.15 52.81
C LYS A 46 -5.93 -3.45 53.53
N ALA A 47 -5.20 -3.35 54.64
CA ALA A 47 -4.95 -4.48 55.56
C ALA A 47 -6.28 -5.01 56.12
N GLY A 48 -6.43 -6.33 56.18
CA GLY A 48 -7.64 -7.00 56.71
C GLY A 48 -8.64 -7.48 55.66
N VAL A 49 -8.45 -7.22 54.39
CA VAL A 49 -9.32 -7.72 53.32
C VAL A 49 -8.92 -9.17 52.93
N PRO A 50 -9.87 -10.13 52.89
CA PRO A 50 -9.55 -11.50 52.45
C PRO A 50 -8.99 -11.51 51.04
N LYS A 51 -7.91 -12.30 50.78
CA LYS A 51 -7.18 -12.36 49.51
C LYS A 51 -8.08 -12.52 48.27
N LYS A 52 -9.15 -13.32 48.38
CA LYS A 52 -10.13 -13.55 47.31
C LYS A 52 -10.92 -12.27 46.98
N SER A 53 -11.36 -11.53 48.02
CA SER A 53 -12.08 -10.26 47.83
C SER A 53 -11.17 -9.14 47.32
N ALA A 54 -9.91 -9.09 47.74
CA ALA A 54 -8.92 -8.14 47.27
C ALA A 54 -8.64 -8.35 45.77
N LYS A 55 -8.52 -9.60 45.29
CA LYS A 55 -8.30 -9.92 43.88
C LYS A 55 -9.50 -9.49 43.02
N ASN A 56 -10.73 -9.75 43.47
CA ASN A 56 -11.92 -9.32 42.73
C ASN A 56 -12.04 -7.78 42.67
N ARG A 57 -11.77 -7.08 43.77
CA ARG A 57 -11.78 -5.60 43.80
C ARG A 57 -10.71 -5.02 42.87
N LEU A 58 -9.52 -5.63 42.85
CA LEU A 58 -8.45 -5.21 41.92
C LEU A 58 -8.88 -5.40 40.47
N PHE A 59 -9.47 -6.55 40.13
CA PHE A 59 -9.95 -6.80 38.77
C PHE A 59 -11.01 -5.77 38.34
N VAL A 60 -12.01 -5.53 39.20
CA VAL A 60 -13.05 -4.52 38.93
C VAL A 60 -12.44 -3.11 38.80
N ALA A 61 -11.49 -2.76 39.66
CA ALA A 61 -10.79 -1.47 39.57
C ALA A 61 -10.08 -1.27 38.22
N VAL A 62 -9.36 -2.30 37.78
CA VAL A 62 -8.66 -2.28 36.47
C VAL A 62 -9.67 -2.14 35.32
N VAL A 63 -10.79 -2.87 35.38
CA VAL A 63 -11.84 -2.75 34.36
C VAL A 63 -12.42 -1.33 34.30
N PHE A 64 -12.71 -0.70 35.47
CA PHE A 64 -13.22 0.67 35.51
C PHE A 64 -12.22 1.68 34.95
N LEU A 65 -10.94 1.53 35.28
CA LEU A 65 -9.88 2.40 34.75
C LEU A 65 -9.69 2.25 33.25
N LEU A 66 -9.68 1.01 32.75
CA LEU A 66 -9.61 0.76 31.29
C LEU A 66 -10.83 1.32 30.58
N LEU A 67 -12.02 1.10 31.13
CA LEU A 67 -13.27 1.57 30.53
C LEU A 67 -13.32 3.11 30.48
N SER A 68 -12.83 3.79 31.51
CA SER A 68 -12.79 5.25 31.54
C SER A 68 -11.91 5.82 30.42
N VAL A 69 -10.78 5.19 30.07
CA VAL A 69 -9.90 5.58 28.98
C VAL A 69 -10.51 5.23 27.62
N LEU A 70 -11.04 4.02 27.47
CA LEU A 70 -11.65 3.54 26.21
C LEU A 70 -12.86 4.37 25.78
N LEU A 71 -13.61 4.93 26.73
CA LEU A 71 -14.77 5.77 26.47
C LEU A 71 -14.40 7.18 26.00
N THR A 72 -13.15 7.64 26.21
CA THR A 72 -12.74 8.97 25.74
C THR A 72 -12.70 9.06 24.23
N THR A 73 -13.17 10.16 23.67
CA THR A 73 -13.14 10.44 22.25
C THR A 73 -11.70 10.63 21.76
N THR A 74 -10.88 11.28 22.58
CA THR A 74 -9.45 11.52 22.29
C THR A 74 -8.69 10.21 22.10
N PHE A 75 -8.93 9.21 22.93
CA PHE A 75 -8.28 7.89 22.79
C PHE A 75 -8.70 7.19 21.50
N LYS A 76 -9.99 7.23 21.14
CA LYS A 76 -10.49 6.65 19.89
C LYS A 76 -9.86 7.31 18.66
N LEU A 77 -9.79 8.66 18.66
CA LEU A 77 -9.10 9.41 17.60
C LEU A 77 -7.61 9.07 17.54
N GLY A 78 -6.96 8.96 18.69
CA GLY A 78 -5.56 8.55 18.77
C GLY A 78 -5.33 7.17 18.15
N LEU A 79 -6.21 6.19 18.41
CA LEU A 79 -6.13 4.86 17.78
C LEU A 79 -6.29 4.91 16.26
N VAL A 80 -7.21 5.74 15.75
CA VAL A 80 -7.39 5.91 14.30
C VAL A 80 -6.14 6.49 13.67
N VAL A 81 -5.58 7.55 14.26
CA VAL A 81 -4.34 8.19 13.76
C VAL A 81 -3.16 7.22 13.82
N ALA A 82 -3.02 6.47 14.92
CA ALA A 82 -1.97 5.45 15.06
C ALA A 82 -2.12 4.34 14.02
N GLY A 83 -3.35 3.92 13.73
CA GLY A 83 -3.65 2.94 12.68
C GLY A 83 -3.26 3.44 11.29
N ILE A 84 -3.63 4.67 10.94
CA ILE A 84 -3.23 5.31 9.68
C ILE A 84 -1.70 5.40 9.58
N PHE A 85 -1.04 5.84 10.65
CA PHE A 85 0.43 5.93 10.68
C PHE A 85 1.08 4.56 10.52
N ALA A 86 0.56 3.53 11.18
CA ALA A 86 1.05 2.15 11.06
C ALA A 86 0.90 1.63 9.61
N ILE A 87 -0.23 1.92 8.96
CA ILE A 87 -0.46 1.56 7.56
C ILE A 87 0.54 2.28 6.66
N ILE A 88 0.71 3.60 6.81
CA ILE A 88 1.67 4.39 6.03
C ILE A 88 3.10 3.88 6.25
N HIS A 89 3.47 3.60 7.49
CA HIS A 89 4.81 3.09 7.83
C HIS A 89 5.03 1.69 7.24
N TYR A 90 4.03 0.81 7.31
CA TYR A 90 4.09 -0.52 6.73
C TYR A 90 4.25 -0.48 5.20
N VAL A 91 3.46 0.37 4.52
CA VAL A 91 3.53 0.58 3.07
C VAL A 91 4.89 1.17 2.68
N ASN A 92 5.38 2.17 3.44
CA ASN A 92 6.67 2.81 3.17
C ASN A 92 7.88 1.88 3.43
N ARG A 93 7.78 0.96 4.38
CA ARG A 93 8.86 0.02 4.70
C ARG A 93 9.12 -1.00 3.58
N LYS A 94 8.12 -1.27 2.75
CA LYS A 94 8.22 -2.17 1.57
C LYS A 94 8.66 -1.46 0.29
N ARG A 95 9.15 -0.22 0.36
CA ARG A 95 9.57 0.58 -0.80
C ARG A 95 10.90 0.16 -1.44
N ALA A 96 11.56 -0.90 -0.98
CA ALA A 96 12.59 -1.53 -1.79
C ALA A 96 11.89 -2.18 -3.01
N PRO A 97 12.24 -1.80 -4.25
CA PRO A 97 11.71 -2.47 -5.43
C PRO A 97 12.08 -3.94 -5.32
N GLN A 98 11.08 -4.81 -5.13
CA GLN A 98 11.32 -6.23 -5.22
C GLN A 98 11.37 -6.57 -6.70
N LEU A 99 12.54 -7.05 -7.13
CA LEU A 99 12.70 -7.65 -8.43
C LEU A 99 11.75 -8.86 -8.49
N LEU A 100 10.78 -8.81 -9.39
CA LEU A 100 10.03 -10.01 -9.73
C LEU A 100 10.97 -10.89 -10.52
N MET A 101 11.63 -11.81 -9.84
CA MET A 101 12.34 -12.89 -10.52
C MET A 101 11.28 -13.74 -11.23
N VAL A 102 11.30 -13.70 -12.54
CA VAL A 102 10.75 -14.77 -13.36
C VAL A 102 11.71 -15.95 -13.12
N GLU A 103 11.27 -16.94 -12.39
CA GLU A 103 12.04 -18.15 -12.15
C GLU A 103 12.18 -18.89 -13.49
N THR A 104 13.23 -18.57 -14.23
CA THR A 104 13.58 -19.26 -15.47
C THR A 104 14.28 -20.55 -15.07
N LYS A 105 13.65 -21.69 -15.27
CA LYS A 105 14.36 -22.97 -15.30
C LYS A 105 15.35 -22.93 -16.44
N GLU A 106 16.57 -23.41 -16.20
CA GLU A 106 17.67 -23.43 -17.14
C GLU A 106 17.27 -23.95 -18.54
N PRO A 107 17.82 -23.37 -19.62
CA PRO A 107 17.53 -23.77 -20.98
C PRO A 107 18.18 -25.11 -21.29
N GLY A 108 17.41 -26.17 -21.16
CA GLY A 108 17.89 -27.52 -21.46
C GLY A 108 16.77 -28.53 -21.56
N THR A 109 15.87 -28.38 -22.48
CA THR A 109 15.23 -29.44 -23.25
C THR A 109 14.07 -28.86 -24.08
N LYS A 110 14.03 -29.21 -25.33
CA LYS A 110 13.04 -28.77 -26.33
C LYS A 110 11.61 -29.01 -25.84
N THR A 111 10.74 -28.02 -26.07
CA THR A 111 9.30 -28.16 -26.19
C THR A 111 8.48 -28.33 -24.90
N ASP A 112 8.71 -27.52 -23.90
CA ASP A 112 7.68 -27.28 -22.90
C ASP A 112 7.55 -25.77 -22.66
N LYS A 113 6.38 -25.19 -22.94
CA LYS A 113 6.01 -23.85 -22.50
C LYS A 113 6.15 -23.85 -20.98
N ALA A 114 7.22 -23.27 -20.48
CA ALA A 114 7.46 -23.19 -19.04
C ALA A 114 6.32 -22.38 -18.41
N ASN A 115 5.68 -22.93 -17.38
CA ASN A 115 4.67 -22.21 -16.62
C ASN A 115 5.35 -21.04 -15.91
N HIS A 116 5.11 -19.82 -16.38
CA HIS A 116 5.60 -18.60 -15.74
C HIS A 116 4.61 -18.15 -14.68
N PHE A 117 5.09 -18.04 -13.43
CA PHE A 117 4.31 -17.47 -12.34
C PHE A 117 4.72 -16.02 -12.10
N ILE A 118 3.86 -15.06 -12.40
CA ILE A 118 4.02 -13.67 -11.99
C ILE A 118 3.41 -13.52 -10.60
N ARG A 119 4.24 -13.30 -9.60
CA ARG A 119 3.79 -13.10 -8.22
C ARG A 119 3.30 -11.66 -8.04
N ASN A 120 2.01 -11.46 -8.11
CA ASN A 120 1.37 -10.18 -7.90
C ASN A 120 1.46 -9.73 -6.42
N GLN A 121 1.78 -8.46 -6.19
CA GLN A 121 1.87 -7.87 -4.84
C GLN A 121 0.66 -7.00 -4.52
N TRP A 122 0.11 -7.16 -3.30
CA TRP A 122 -0.96 -6.28 -2.82
C TRP A 122 -0.46 -4.91 -2.39
N PHE A 123 0.78 -4.83 -1.87
CA PHE A 123 1.36 -3.60 -1.34
C PHE A 123 2.84 -3.52 -1.67
N GLY A 124 3.28 -2.34 -2.11
CA GLY A 124 4.68 -2.03 -2.38
C GLY A 124 4.97 -1.83 -3.86
N ASN A 125 6.17 -1.32 -4.14
CA ASN A 125 6.62 -1.06 -5.50
C ASN A 125 7.15 -2.34 -6.12
N GLN A 126 6.83 -2.58 -7.37
CA GLN A 126 7.33 -3.72 -8.14
C GLN A 126 7.96 -3.28 -9.46
N ARG A 127 8.99 -4.01 -9.87
CA ARG A 127 9.60 -3.88 -11.19
C ARG A 127 9.44 -5.21 -11.92
N VAL A 128 8.90 -5.15 -13.12
CA VAL A 128 8.66 -6.31 -13.97
C VAL A 128 9.62 -6.23 -15.13
N LEU A 129 10.19 -7.37 -15.55
CA LEU A 129 11.06 -7.48 -16.72
C LEU A 129 12.50 -6.96 -16.55
N ASP A 130 13.10 -7.22 -15.40
CA ASP A 130 14.51 -6.87 -15.14
C ASP A 130 15.51 -7.94 -15.66
N VAL A 131 15.02 -9.03 -16.25
CA VAL A 131 15.84 -10.14 -16.77
C VAL A 131 15.51 -10.37 -18.24
N VAL A 132 16.53 -10.60 -19.05
CA VAL A 132 16.37 -10.96 -20.47
C VAL A 132 15.73 -12.35 -20.57
N TYR A 133 14.53 -12.46 -21.11
CA TYR A 133 13.83 -13.72 -21.32
C TYR A 133 13.06 -13.71 -22.65
N GLU A 134 12.72 -14.90 -23.11
CA GLU A 134 11.84 -15.04 -24.26
C GLU A 134 10.43 -14.54 -23.91
N TRP A 135 9.87 -13.68 -24.74
CA TRP A 135 8.63 -12.98 -24.46
C TRP A 135 7.43 -13.93 -24.39
N ASP A 136 6.62 -13.76 -23.38
CA ASP A 136 5.24 -14.25 -23.32
C ASP A 136 4.31 -13.10 -22.92
N ASP A 137 3.02 -13.18 -23.26
CA ASP A 137 2.06 -12.15 -22.92
C ASP A 137 1.96 -11.96 -21.40
N ILE A 138 1.92 -10.71 -20.95
CA ILE A 138 2.03 -10.37 -19.55
C ILE A 138 0.68 -9.91 -18.98
N ASN A 139 0.29 -10.49 -17.85
CA ASN A 139 -0.88 -10.05 -17.08
C ASN A 139 -0.45 -9.78 -15.63
N VAL A 140 -0.37 -8.49 -15.27
CA VAL A 140 0.07 -8.03 -13.95
C VAL A 140 -1.09 -7.43 -13.18
N GLN A 141 -1.25 -7.84 -11.94
CA GLN A 141 -2.19 -7.23 -11.00
C GLN A 141 -1.43 -6.66 -9.81
N THR A 142 -1.68 -5.39 -9.50
CA THR A 142 -1.08 -4.72 -8.35
C THR A 142 -2.17 -4.13 -7.46
N GLY A 143 -1.95 -4.14 -6.17
CA GLY A 143 -2.84 -3.46 -5.23
C GLY A 143 -2.45 -1.98 -5.11
N ILE A 144 -1.69 -1.63 -4.08
CA ILE A 144 -1.24 -0.26 -3.80
C ILE A 144 0.28 -0.19 -3.88
N GLY A 145 0.78 0.59 -4.83
CA GLY A 145 2.22 0.80 -5.04
C GLY A 145 2.54 1.12 -6.49
N ASP A 146 3.76 1.58 -6.72
CA ASP A 146 4.23 1.92 -8.06
C ASP A 146 4.70 0.67 -8.82
N THR A 147 4.39 0.62 -10.11
CA THR A 147 4.79 -0.48 -11.01
C THR A 147 5.66 0.07 -12.12
N ILE A 148 6.83 -0.51 -12.31
CA ILE A 148 7.74 -0.19 -13.42
C ILE A 148 7.83 -1.43 -14.32
N ILE A 149 7.56 -1.26 -15.60
CA ILE A 149 7.71 -2.30 -16.62
C ILE A 149 8.74 -1.79 -17.64
N ASP A 150 9.83 -2.52 -17.76
CA ASP A 150 10.93 -2.18 -18.64
C ASP A 150 10.96 -3.14 -19.83
N LEU A 151 10.60 -2.63 -21.02
CA LEU A 151 10.61 -3.38 -22.27
C LEU A 151 11.93 -3.26 -23.02
N GLY A 152 12.86 -2.41 -22.52
CA GLY A 152 14.17 -2.21 -23.15
C GLY A 152 15.10 -3.42 -23.03
N ASN A 153 14.93 -4.22 -22.01
CA ASN A 153 15.75 -5.40 -21.76
C ASN A 153 15.13 -6.72 -22.29
N THR A 154 14.03 -6.64 -23.03
CA THR A 154 13.27 -7.81 -23.46
C THR A 154 13.33 -7.98 -24.95
N VAL A 155 13.53 -9.20 -25.43
CA VAL A 155 13.46 -9.54 -26.86
C VAL A 155 12.02 -9.90 -27.21
N LEU A 156 11.29 -8.94 -27.81
CA LEU A 156 9.94 -9.18 -28.28
C LEU A 156 9.96 -9.96 -29.62
N PRO A 157 9.05 -10.92 -29.80
CA PRO A 157 8.89 -11.60 -31.07
C PRO A 157 8.35 -10.64 -32.15
N THR A 158 8.48 -11.03 -33.39
CA THR A 158 7.79 -10.37 -34.51
C THR A 158 6.28 -10.62 -34.41
N GLY A 159 5.48 -9.58 -34.63
CA GLY A 159 4.05 -9.62 -34.48
C GLY A 159 3.55 -8.73 -33.32
N GLU A 160 2.37 -9.06 -32.80
CA GLU A 160 1.73 -8.31 -31.74
C GLU A 160 1.83 -9.08 -30.40
N SER A 161 2.37 -8.43 -29.39
CA SER A 161 2.46 -8.91 -28.00
C SER A 161 1.51 -8.12 -27.12
N VAL A 162 0.97 -8.73 -26.07
CA VAL A 162 -0.03 -8.12 -25.20
C VAL A 162 0.50 -7.95 -23.77
N ILE A 163 0.30 -6.76 -23.21
CA ILE A 163 0.54 -6.46 -21.81
C ILE A 163 -0.76 -5.97 -21.18
N MET A 164 -1.20 -6.65 -20.14
CA MET A 164 -2.34 -6.22 -19.33
C MET A 164 -1.88 -5.88 -17.93
N ILE A 165 -2.20 -4.66 -17.47
CA ILE A 165 -1.85 -4.18 -16.15
C ILE A 165 -3.10 -3.69 -15.44
N ARG A 166 -3.36 -4.20 -14.24
CA ARG A 166 -4.44 -3.74 -13.38
C ARG A 166 -3.87 -3.27 -12.06
N SER A 167 -4.21 -2.05 -11.66
CA SER A 167 -3.76 -1.47 -10.39
C SER A 167 -4.91 -0.83 -9.63
N VAL A 168 -4.91 -0.98 -8.30
CA VAL A 168 -5.87 -0.25 -7.46
C VAL A 168 -5.38 1.17 -7.24
N SER A 169 -4.11 1.35 -6.83
CA SER A 169 -3.56 2.70 -6.61
C SER A 169 -2.05 2.71 -6.76
N GLY A 170 -1.53 3.73 -7.44
CA GLY A 170 -0.10 3.95 -7.65
C GLY A 170 0.22 4.43 -9.05
N LYS A 171 1.50 4.72 -9.29
CA LYS A 171 1.99 5.16 -10.59
C LYS A 171 2.51 3.97 -11.40
N ILE A 172 2.04 3.83 -12.63
CA ILE A 172 2.55 2.85 -13.60
C ILE A 172 3.53 3.57 -14.52
N ARG A 173 4.76 3.07 -14.63
CA ARG A 173 5.77 3.55 -15.57
C ARG A 173 6.12 2.46 -16.55
N LEU A 174 6.02 2.78 -17.83
CA LEU A 174 6.38 1.90 -18.94
C LEU A 174 7.60 2.48 -19.64
N LEU A 175 8.69 1.73 -19.65
CA LEU A 175 9.91 2.07 -20.39
C LEU A 175 9.88 1.30 -21.71
N VAL A 176 9.76 2.01 -22.84
CA VAL A 176 9.51 1.38 -24.14
C VAL A 176 10.53 1.84 -25.18
N PRO A 177 11.23 0.92 -25.87
CA PRO A 177 12.13 1.23 -26.96
C PRO A 177 11.43 1.97 -28.12
N PHE A 178 12.17 2.85 -28.79
CA PHE A 178 11.64 3.63 -29.92
C PHE A 178 11.25 2.79 -31.14
N ASP A 179 11.86 1.61 -31.32
CA ASP A 179 11.62 0.72 -32.47
C ASP A 179 10.32 -0.11 -32.34
N LEU A 180 9.68 -0.08 -31.19
CA LEU A 180 8.42 -0.78 -30.96
C LEU A 180 7.21 0.07 -31.37
N GLY A 181 6.28 -0.55 -32.11
CA GLY A 181 4.94 -0.01 -32.32
C GLY A 181 4.08 -0.20 -31.10
N ILE A 182 3.47 0.88 -30.58
CA ILE A 182 2.64 0.84 -29.35
C ILE A 182 1.19 1.13 -29.69
N CYS A 183 0.30 0.27 -29.20
CA CYS A 183 -1.12 0.55 -29.02
C CYS A 183 -1.40 0.60 -27.53
N LEU A 184 -1.57 1.80 -26.98
CA LEU A 184 -1.87 2.00 -25.55
C LEU A 184 -3.35 2.23 -25.34
N GLU A 185 -3.97 1.44 -24.47
CA GLU A 185 -5.34 1.61 -24.02
C GLU A 185 -5.32 1.77 -22.48
N HIS A 186 -5.64 2.96 -22.02
CA HIS A 186 -5.59 3.31 -20.59
C HIS A 186 -6.97 3.68 -20.08
N SER A 187 -7.44 2.96 -19.07
CA SER A 187 -8.66 3.23 -18.33
C SER A 187 -8.35 3.61 -16.90
N ALA A 188 -8.92 4.72 -16.42
CA ALA A 188 -8.78 5.11 -15.01
C ALA A 188 -10.11 5.66 -14.47
N ILE A 189 -10.39 5.41 -13.18
CA ILE A 189 -11.47 6.12 -12.48
C ILE A 189 -11.00 7.53 -12.14
N PHE A 190 -9.78 7.66 -11.58
CA PHE A 190 -9.13 8.95 -11.35
C PHE A 190 -7.62 8.81 -11.59
N GLY A 191 -7.09 9.59 -12.53
CA GLY A 191 -5.66 9.58 -12.81
C GLY A 191 -5.28 10.46 -13.99
N ASN A 192 -3.98 10.43 -14.32
CA ASN A 192 -3.44 11.14 -15.47
C ASN A 192 -2.68 10.16 -16.36
N LEU A 193 -2.79 10.36 -17.66
CA LEU A 193 -1.98 9.70 -18.68
C LEU A 193 -0.91 10.68 -19.18
N GLN A 194 0.34 10.27 -19.09
CA GLN A 194 1.45 10.96 -19.73
C GLN A 194 2.10 10.03 -20.76
N TYR A 195 1.99 10.40 -22.02
CA TYR A 195 2.60 9.69 -23.14
C TYR A 195 3.26 10.70 -24.08
N ASP A 196 4.58 10.67 -24.17
CA ASP A 196 5.39 11.64 -24.92
C ASP A 196 4.99 13.09 -24.58
N LYS A 197 4.46 13.83 -25.53
CA LYS A 197 3.98 15.21 -25.35
C LYS A 197 2.51 15.32 -24.92
N ILE A 198 1.80 14.18 -24.86
CA ILE A 198 0.40 14.13 -24.48
C ILE A 198 0.31 13.97 -22.96
N SER A 199 -0.33 14.92 -22.30
CA SER A 199 -0.70 14.83 -20.90
C SER A 199 -2.21 15.06 -20.75
N THR A 200 -2.92 14.03 -20.32
CA THR A 200 -4.40 14.07 -20.26
C THR A 200 -4.88 13.52 -18.92
N SER A 201 -5.81 14.25 -18.28
CA SER A 201 -6.51 13.73 -17.11
C SER A 201 -7.59 12.75 -17.55
N VAL A 202 -7.61 11.59 -16.88
CA VAL A 202 -8.56 10.52 -17.15
C VAL A 202 -9.45 10.36 -15.93
N GLN A 203 -10.76 10.61 -16.11
CA GLN A 203 -11.75 10.51 -15.04
C GLN A 203 -12.92 9.64 -15.51
N ASN A 204 -12.96 8.40 -15.00
CA ASN A 204 -13.92 7.36 -15.37
C ASN A 204 -14.05 7.21 -16.89
N ASN A 205 -12.91 7.19 -17.57
CA ASN A 205 -12.83 7.19 -19.03
C ASN A 205 -11.72 6.25 -19.52
N THR A 206 -11.72 5.96 -20.81
CA THR A 206 -10.69 5.18 -21.50
C THR A 206 -10.08 6.02 -22.61
N VAL A 207 -8.75 6.10 -22.61
CA VAL A 207 -7.97 6.79 -23.65
C VAL A 207 -7.20 5.77 -24.45
N LYS A 208 -7.26 5.84 -25.78
CA LYS A 208 -6.51 4.98 -26.68
C LYS A 208 -5.56 5.83 -27.53
N VAL A 209 -4.28 5.44 -27.52
CA VAL A 209 -3.21 6.14 -28.24
C VAL A 209 -2.38 5.14 -29.04
N TYR A 210 -2.03 5.50 -30.25
CA TYR A 210 -1.11 4.74 -31.11
C TYR A 210 0.19 5.53 -31.28
N SER A 211 1.32 4.82 -31.34
CA SER A 211 2.58 5.45 -31.75
C SER A 211 2.60 5.66 -33.28
N ASP A 212 3.32 6.67 -33.72
CA ASP A 212 3.42 7.02 -35.16
C ASP A 212 3.92 5.83 -36.01
N ASN A 213 4.77 4.98 -35.43
CA ASN A 213 5.36 3.83 -36.09
C ASN A 213 4.55 2.54 -35.92
N TYR A 214 3.33 2.58 -35.34
CA TYR A 214 2.57 1.36 -35.02
C TYR A 214 2.32 0.49 -36.26
N GLU A 215 1.91 1.09 -37.38
CA GLU A 215 1.59 0.33 -38.59
C GLU A 215 2.84 -0.26 -39.27
N THR A 216 3.95 0.44 -39.21
CA THR A 216 5.18 0.09 -39.93
C THR A 216 6.14 -0.79 -39.15
N SER A 217 5.99 -0.86 -37.81
CA SER A 217 6.87 -1.67 -36.96
C SER A 217 6.61 -3.16 -37.13
N ALA A 218 7.69 -3.93 -37.25
CA ALA A 218 7.62 -5.40 -37.31
C ALA A 218 7.27 -6.01 -35.95
N ARG A 219 7.57 -5.30 -34.85
CA ARG A 219 7.26 -5.69 -33.46
C ARG A 219 6.29 -4.69 -32.87
N LYS A 220 5.17 -5.17 -32.40
CA LYS A 220 4.07 -4.35 -31.89
C LYS A 220 3.71 -4.80 -30.47
N VAL A 221 3.35 -3.85 -29.63
CA VAL A 221 2.90 -4.13 -28.28
C VAL A 221 1.57 -3.44 -28.02
N LYS A 222 0.57 -4.23 -27.68
CA LYS A 222 -0.71 -3.73 -27.20
C LYS A 222 -0.69 -3.70 -25.68
N ILE A 223 -0.74 -2.49 -25.12
CA ILE A 223 -0.68 -2.25 -23.69
C ILE A 223 -2.07 -1.85 -23.20
N MET A 224 -2.66 -2.66 -22.35
CA MET A 224 -3.96 -2.41 -21.74
C MET A 224 -3.77 -2.16 -20.24
N THR A 225 -4.12 -0.97 -19.77
CA THR A 225 -3.98 -0.60 -18.37
C THR A 225 -5.31 -0.19 -17.76
N SER A 226 -5.58 -0.69 -16.55
CA SER A 226 -6.77 -0.35 -15.79
C SER A 226 -6.39 0.05 -14.37
N VAL A 227 -6.69 1.29 -13.98
CA VAL A 227 -6.30 1.87 -12.69
C VAL A 227 -7.52 2.48 -11.99
N VAL A 228 -7.65 2.27 -10.69
CA VAL A 228 -8.72 2.94 -9.93
C VAL A 228 -8.27 4.35 -9.55
N PHE A 229 -7.10 4.49 -8.88
CA PHE A 229 -6.51 5.77 -8.50
C PHE A 229 -5.03 5.78 -8.85
N GLY A 230 -4.61 6.52 -9.87
CA GLY A 230 -3.18 6.60 -10.18
C GLY A 230 -2.88 7.05 -11.60
N ASP A 231 -1.60 7.27 -11.85
CA ASP A 231 -1.11 7.83 -13.10
C ASP A 231 -0.41 6.77 -13.94
N LEU A 232 -0.50 6.92 -15.25
CA LEU A 232 0.28 6.17 -16.22
C LEU A 232 1.27 7.08 -16.92
N GLU A 233 2.54 6.71 -16.88
CA GLU A 233 3.62 7.39 -17.57
C GLU A 233 4.31 6.42 -18.54
N VAL A 234 4.37 6.77 -19.81
CA VAL A 234 5.09 6.02 -20.84
C VAL A 234 6.31 6.82 -21.28
N ILE A 235 7.48 6.25 -21.10
CA ILE A 235 8.77 6.84 -21.42
C ILE A 235 9.37 6.08 -22.59
N ARG A 236 9.67 6.77 -23.68
CA ARG A 236 10.38 6.21 -24.82
C ARG A 236 11.89 6.24 -24.57
N LEU A 237 12.57 5.11 -24.79
CA LEU A 237 14.02 4.91 -24.60
C LEU A 237 14.73 4.78 -25.95
#